data_92a5b4916d1f0020b4bab227d941ad81
#
_entry.id   92a5b4916d1f0020b4bab227d941ad81
#
_cell.length_a   1.000
_cell.length_b   1.000
_cell.length_c   1.000
_cell.angle_alpha   90.00
_cell.angle_beta   90.00
_cell.angle_gamma   90.00
#
_symmetry.space_group_name_H-M   'P 1'
#
loop_
_entity.id
_entity.type
_entity.pdbx_description
1 polymer ?
#
loop_
_entity_poly.entity_id
_entity_poly.type
_entity_poly.pdbx_seq_one_letter_code
_entity_poly.pdbx_strand_id
1 'polypeptide(L)'
;MGWLAQTRLNLLERTLGRMQRTARRVGGSIGPMHLSTGIEGEDAAFFYLRRKGYTVVARRWSAAHQRGDVDLVAWQGPMLCFIEVKTRTAHDIAPAEATVDSHKRHMLRKLARAYVRQLPGEELPPCRFDILSVYLVPGKPKEFMHFEAAFGWTVGEENEWR
;
A
#
# COMPACT_ATOMS: atom_id res chain seq x y z
N MET A 1 -0.31 -11.97 -16.68
CA MET A 1 0.51 -10.81 -17.11
C MET A 1 1.62 -11.33 -18.03
N GLY A 2 1.80 -10.78 -19.24
CA GLY A 2 2.78 -11.28 -20.20
C GLY A 2 4.23 -11.01 -19.75
N TRP A 3 5.17 -11.83 -20.22
CA TRP A 3 6.62 -11.74 -19.92
C TRP A 3 7.19 -10.32 -20.15
N LEU A 4 6.78 -9.64 -21.20
CA LEU A 4 7.21 -8.26 -21.50
C LEU A 4 6.78 -7.26 -20.42
N ALA A 5 5.56 -7.40 -19.87
CA ALA A 5 5.08 -6.52 -18.78
C ALA A 5 5.89 -6.72 -17.50
N GLN A 6 6.25 -7.96 -17.19
CA GLN A 6 7.08 -8.29 -16.03
C GLN A 6 8.50 -7.73 -16.18
N THR A 7 9.09 -7.84 -17.37
CA THR A 7 10.43 -7.29 -17.66
C THR A 7 10.45 -5.76 -17.54
N ARG A 8 9.42 -5.07 -18.03
CA ARG A 8 9.27 -3.61 -17.88
C ARG A 8 9.15 -3.18 -16.42
N LEU A 9 8.32 -3.89 -15.63
CA LEU A 9 8.19 -3.62 -14.21
C LEU A 9 9.51 -3.77 -13.46
N ASN A 10 10.25 -4.84 -13.72
CA ASN A 10 11.56 -5.08 -13.11
C ASN A 10 12.57 -3.99 -13.47
N LEU A 11 12.55 -3.52 -14.72
CA LEU A 11 13.43 -2.43 -15.17
C LEU A 11 13.08 -1.12 -14.46
N LEU A 12 11.79 -0.76 -14.39
CA LEU A 12 11.33 0.45 -13.71
C LEU A 12 11.69 0.43 -12.22
N GLU A 13 11.48 -0.69 -11.53
CA GLU A 13 11.85 -0.84 -10.12
C GLU A 13 13.36 -0.66 -9.88
N ARG A 14 14.20 -1.28 -10.74
CA ARG A 14 15.66 -1.12 -10.67
C ARG A 14 16.10 0.31 -10.92
N THR A 15 15.48 0.99 -11.89
CA THR A 15 15.80 2.38 -12.23
C THR A 15 15.43 3.31 -11.07
N LEU A 16 14.22 3.17 -10.52
CA LEU A 16 13.77 3.96 -9.38
C LEU A 16 14.68 3.74 -8.16
N GLY A 17 15.02 2.50 -7.83
CA GLY A 17 15.94 2.18 -6.74
C GLY A 17 17.37 2.73 -6.95
N ARG A 18 17.84 2.84 -8.19
CA ARG A 18 19.12 3.51 -8.49
C ARG A 18 19.03 5.01 -8.27
N MET A 19 17.98 5.65 -8.76
CA MET A 19 17.77 7.11 -8.60
C MET A 19 17.65 7.48 -7.12
N GLN A 20 16.93 6.71 -6.32
CA GLN A 20 16.81 6.93 -4.87
C GLN A 20 18.16 6.79 -4.16
N ARG A 21 18.99 5.79 -4.51
CA ARG A 21 20.35 5.63 -3.95
C ARG A 21 21.27 6.76 -4.34
N THR A 22 21.20 7.24 -5.60
CA THR A 22 22.01 8.36 -6.07
C THR A 22 21.62 9.65 -5.36
N ALA A 23 20.30 9.93 -5.20
CA ALA A 23 19.82 11.09 -4.47
C ALA A 23 20.30 11.09 -3.00
N ARG A 24 20.32 9.92 -2.34
CA ARG A 24 20.88 9.79 -0.98
C ARG A 24 22.39 10.08 -0.91
N ARG A 25 23.18 9.71 -1.95
CA ARG A 25 24.63 9.92 -2.00
C ARG A 25 25.04 11.37 -2.29
N VAL A 26 24.24 12.09 -3.06
CA VAL A 26 24.51 13.49 -3.47
C VAL A 26 24.10 14.52 -2.38
N GLY A 27 23.76 14.03 -1.17
CA GLY A 27 23.46 14.92 -0.04
C GLY A 27 22.09 15.60 -0.12
N GLY A 28 21.24 15.17 -1.03
CA GLY A 28 19.85 15.54 -1.03
C GLY A 28 19.16 14.87 0.16
N SER A 29 19.13 15.55 1.31
CA SER A 29 18.34 15.14 2.47
C SER A 29 16.87 15.14 2.07
N ILE A 30 16.39 13.97 1.64
CA ILE A 30 14.95 13.72 1.49
C ILE A 30 14.40 13.49 2.90
N GLY A 31 14.36 14.54 3.72
CA GLY A 31 13.77 14.47 5.05
C GLY A 31 14.44 13.47 6.03
N PRO A 32 13.85 13.25 7.20
CA PRO A 32 14.33 12.28 8.17
C PRO A 32 14.39 10.86 7.59
N MET A 33 15.36 10.06 8.03
CA MET A 33 15.65 8.72 7.50
C MET A 33 14.42 7.78 7.48
N HIS A 34 13.52 7.88 8.45
CA HIS A 34 12.26 7.12 8.50
C HIS A 34 11.28 7.51 7.39
N LEU A 35 11.24 8.78 6.96
CA LEU A 35 10.39 9.21 5.85
C LEU A 35 10.88 8.61 4.52
N SER A 36 12.20 8.58 4.30
CA SER A 36 12.78 7.98 3.10
C SER A 36 12.58 6.46 3.05
N THR A 37 12.59 5.80 4.22
CA THR A 37 12.34 4.36 4.34
C THR A 37 10.86 4.03 4.07
N GLY A 38 9.93 4.88 4.53
CA GLY A 38 8.51 4.75 4.22
C GLY A 38 8.24 4.81 2.71
N ILE A 39 8.78 5.81 2.03
CA ILE A 39 8.65 5.96 0.57
C ILE A 39 9.22 4.74 -0.17
N GLU A 40 10.38 4.22 0.25
CA GLU A 40 10.96 3.02 -0.36
C GLU A 40 10.08 1.78 -0.16
N GLY A 41 9.44 1.65 1.00
CA GLY A 41 8.50 0.57 1.28
C GLY A 41 7.24 0.65 0.42
N GLU A 42 6.65 1.83 0.28
CA GLU A 42 5.48 2.04 -0.59
C GLU A 42 5.80 1.76 -2.07
N ASP A 43 6.99 2.15 -2.56
CA ASP A 43 7.43 1.83 -3.91
C ASP A 43 7.61 0.32 -4.09
N ALA A 44 8.21 -0.35 -3.11
CA ALA A 44 8.35 -1.81 -3.14
C ALA A 44 6.98 -2.51 -3.13
N ALA A 45 6.04 -2.03 -2.30
CA ALA A 45 4.66 -2.52 -2.24
C ALA A 45 3.94 -2.35 -3.58
N PHE A 46 4.06 -1.18 -4.23
CA PHE A 46 3.51 -0.94 -5.57
C PHE A 46 3.99 -1.99 -6.57
N PHE A 47 5.29 -2.23 -6.67
CA PHE A 47 5.82 -3.21 -7.63
C PHE A 47 5.44 -4.64 -7.26
N TYR A 48 5.37 -4.99 -5.96
CA TYR A 48 4.90 -6.28 -5.49
C TYR A 48 3.46 -6.55 -5.96
N LEU A 49 2.54 -5.62 -5.71
CA LEU A 49 1.13 -5.75 -6.12
C LEU A 49 0.98 -5.85 -7.63
N ARG A 50 1.72 -5.05 -8.39
CA ARG A 50 1.72 -5.14 -9.86
C ARG A 50 2.18 -6.52 -10.36
N ARG A 51 3.19 -7.11 -9.74
CA ARG A 51 3.64 -8.49 -10.06
C ARG A 51 2.60 -9.55 -9.69
N LYS A 52 1.82 -9.30 -8.63
CA LYS A 52 0.69 -10.16 -8.22
C LYS A 52 -0.57 -10.00 -9.08
N GLY A 53 -0.57 -9.11 -10.08
CA GLY A 53 -1.69 -8.92 -10.98
C GLY A 53 -2.68 -7.83 -10.56
N TYR A 54 -2.40 -7.08 -9.50
CA TYR A 54 -3.22 -5.95 -9.10
C TYR A 54 -3.05 -4.77 -10.09
N THR A 55 -4.14 -4.05 -10.32
CA THR A 55 -4.13 -2.77 -11.03
C THR A 55 -4.13 -1.65 -10.00
N VAL A 56 -2.95 -1.11 -9.67
CA VAL A 56 -2.85 0.03 -8.74
C VAL A 56 -3.33 1.29 -9.45
N VAL A 57 -4.35 1.95 -8.90
CA VAL A 57 -5.05 3.11 -9.49
C VAL A 57 -4.78 4.40 -8.75
N ALA A 58 -4.38 4.35 -7.48
CA ALA A 58 -3.96 5.53 -6.72
C ALA A 58 -2.85 5.19 -5.72
N ARG A 59 -2.03 6.20 -5.40
CA ARG A 59 -0.99 6.17 -4.37
C ARG A 59 -1.16 7.40 -3.49
N ARG A 60 -1.04 7.24 -2.17
CA ARG A 60 -1.20 8.32 -1.17
C ARG A 60 -2.46 9.14 -1.42
N TRP A 61 -3.55 8.40 -1.65
CA TRP A 61 -4.80 9.05 -1.93
C TRP A 61 -5.41 9.68 -0.67
N SER A 62 -5.76 10.95 -0.77
CA SER A 62 -6.40 11.71 0.30
C SER A 62 -7.69 12.34 -0.21
N ALA A 63 -8.64 12.59 0.68
CA ALA A 63 -9.87 13.31 0.38
C ALA A 63 -9.81 14.73 0.93
N ALA A 64 -10.46 15.67 0.22
CA ALA A 64 -10.59 17.03 0.70
C ALA A 64 -11.26 17.04 2.10
N HIS A 65 -10.74 17.87 3.01
CA HIS A 65 -11.23 18.02 4.38
C HIS A 65 -11.14 16.78 5.28
N GLN A 66 -10.40 15.73 4.86
CA GLN A 66 -10.10 14.57 5.69
C GLN A 66 -8.59 14.49 5.99
N ARG A 67 -8.26 14.06 7.21
CA ARG A 67 -6.87 13.84 7.59
C ARG A 67 -6.42 12.47 7.16
N GLY A 68 -5.12 12.39 6.77
CA GLY A 68 -4.47 11.15 6.38
C GLY A 68 -4.68 10.78 4.92
N ASP A 69 -4.14 9.64 4.56
CA ASP A 69 -4.15 9.08 3.22
C ASP A 69 -4.27 7.56 3.26
N VAL A 70 -4.61 6.99 2.12
CA VAL A 70 -4.52 5.56 1.82
C VAL A 70 -3.25 5.36 1.00
N ASP A 71 -2.33 4.54 1.48
CA ASP A 71 -1.04 4.37 0.82
C ASP A 71 -1.18 3.87 -0.62
N LEU A 72 -2.01 2.84 -0.86
CA LEU A 72 -2.30 2.32 -2.19
C LEU A 72 -3.78 1.96 -2.33
N VAL A 73 -4.38 2.30 -3.48
CA VAL A 73 -5.69 1.82 -3.92
C VAL A 73 -5.50 0.98 -5.17
N ALA A 74 -6.03 -0.25 -5.18
CA ALA A 74 -5.81 -1.18 -6.27
C ALA A 74 -7.02 -2.08 -6.54
N TRP A 75 -7.16 -2.51 -7.79
CA TRP A 75 -8.10 -3.54 -8.18
C TRP A 75 -7.45 -4.92 -8.23
N GLN A 76 -8.09 -5.92 -7.66
CA GLN A 76 -7.81 -7.34 -7.84
C GLN A 76 -9.05 -7.99 -8.47
N GLY A 77 -9.06 -8.13 -9.78
CA GLY A 77 -10.30 -8.49 -10.48
C GLY A 77 -11.41 -7.47 -10.21
N PRO A 78 -12.59 -7.89 -9.71
CA PRO A 78 -13.67 -6.98 -9.36
C PRO A 78 -13.52 -6.33 -7.97
N MET A 79 -12.59 -6.80 -7.12
CA MET A 79 -12.39 -6.34 -5.76
C MET A 79 -11.57 -5.06 -5.70
N LEU A 80 -12.09 -4.01 -5.08
CA LEU A 80 -11.35 -2.79 -4.79
C LEU A 80 -10.67 -2.90 -3.43
N CYS A 81 -9.33 -2.81 -3.41
CA CYS A 81 -8.51 -3.01 -2.24
C CYS A 81 -7.92 -1.66 -1.77
N PHE A 82 -8.15 -1.31 -0.50
CA PHE A 82 -7.52 -0.19 0.20
C PHE A 82 -6.39 -0.76 1.05
N ILE A 83 -5.15 -0.40 0.71
CA ILE A 83 -3.96 -1.08 1.22
C ILE A 83 -3.13 -0.11 2.05
N GLU A 84 -2.91 -0.46 3.31
CA GLU A 84 -1.96 0.19 4.22
C GLU A 84 -0.62 -0.50 4.13
N VAL A 85 0.44 0.26 3.91
CA VAL A 85 1.81 -0.27 3.80
C VAL A 85 2.55 -0.05 5.13
N LYS A 86 3.13 -1.11 5.66
CA LYS A 86 3.98 -1.07 6.86
C LYS A 86 5.41 -1.43 6.50
N THR A 87 6.29 -0.43 6.47
CA THR A 87 7.72 -0.65 6.23
C THR A 87 8.43 -1.00 7.53
N ARG A 88 9.22 -2.05 7.50
CA ARG A 88 9.99 -2.56 8.62
C ARG A 88 11.45 -2.75 8.24
N THR A 89 12.36 -2.36 9.13
CA THR A 89 13.82 -2.51 8.94
C THR A 89 14.41 -3.66 9.75
N ALA A 90 13.58 -4.33 10.54
CA ALA A 90 13.90 -5.53 11.30
C ALA A 90 12.71 -6.48 11.29
N HIS A 91 12.94 -7.77 11.59
CA HIS A 91 11.87 -8.72 11.84
C HIS A 91 11.33 -8.53 13.27
N ASP A 92 10.18 -7.90 13.41
CA ASP A 92 9.48 -7.75 14.68
C ASP A 92 8.63 -8.98 14.99
N ILE A 93 8.48 -9.28 16.28
CA ILE A 93 7.66 -10.40 16.78
C ILE A 93 6.16 -10.07 16.68
N ALA A 94 5.78 -8.78 16.60
CA ALA A 94 4.39 -8.38 16.55
C ALA A 94 3.75 -8.61 15.18
N PRO A 95 2.58 -9.26 15.09
CA PRO A 95 1.83 -9.41 13.85
C PRO A 95 1.52 -8.05 13.24
N ALA A 96 1.65 -7.92 11.93
CA ALA A 96 1.40 -6.65 11.22
C ALA A 96 -0.04 -6.14 11.42
N GLU A 97 -1.00 -7.05 11.56
CA GLU A 97 -2.41 -6.77 11.84
C GLU A 97 -2.61 -6.02 13.16
N ALA A 98 -1.81 -6.33 14.18
CA ALA A 98 -1.85 -5.66 15.49
C ALA A 98 -1.30 -4.22 15.42
N THR A 99 -0.60 -3.83 14.35
CA THR A 99 0.04 -2.52 14.24
C THR A 99 -0.83 -1.44 13.61
N VAL A 100 -2.02 -1.79 13.10
CA VAL A 100 -3.00 -0.82 12.63
C VAL A 100 -4.05 -0.62 13.72
N ASP A 101 -3.88 0.44 14.49
CA ASP A 101 -4.76 0.77 15.59
C ASP A 101 -6.20 1.15 15.14
N SER A 102 -7.12 1.24 16.09
CA SER A 102 -8.52 1.55 15.85
C SER A 102 -8.71 2.93 15.17
N HIS A 103 -7.87 3.91 15.50
CA HIS A 103 -7.92 5.25 14.93
C HIS A 103 -7.55 5.23 13.43
N LYS A 104 -6.46 4.54 13.07
CA LYS A 104 -6.04 4.39 11.67
C LYS A 104 -7.07 3.59 10.86
N ARG A 105 -7.64 2.49 11.42
CA ARG A 105 -8.72 1.75 10.76
C ARG A 105 -9.94 2.63 10.50
N HIS A 106 -10.35 3.45 11.48
CA HIS A 106 -11.46 4.39 11.32
C HIS A 106 -11.18 5.42 10.22
N MET A 107 -9.98 5.98 10.19
CA MET A 107 -9.54 6.92 9.15
C MET A 107 -9.58 6.27 7.75
N LEU A 108 -9.02 5.06 7.61
CA LEU A 108 -9.03 4.33 6.35
C LEU A 108 -10.45 4.05 5.84
N ARG A 109 -11.39 3.68 6.74
CA ARG A 109 -12.81 3.50 6.38
C ARG A 109 -13.46 4.79 5.87
N LYS A 110 -13.17 5.93 6.50
CA LYS A 110 -13.67 7.24 6.03
C LYS A 110 -13.14 7.59 4.64
N LEU A 111 -11.84 7.42 4.44
CA LEU A 111 -11.19 7.68 3.16
C LEU A 111 -11.74 6.74 2.08
N ALA A 112 -11.88 5.45 2.37
CA ALA A 112 -12.43 4.49 1.42
C ALA A 112 -13.86 4.84 1.00
N ARG A 113 -14.74 5.24 1.95
CA ARG A 113 -16.09 5.74 1.60
C ARG A 113 -16.04 6.97 0.70
N ALA A 114 -15.13 7.90 0.96
CA ALA A 114 -14.97 9.09 0.13
C ALA A 114 -14.43 8.74 -1.28
N TYR A 115 -13.56 7.74 -1.38
CA TYR A 115 -13.06 7.24 -2.66
C TYR A 115 -14.16 6.60 -3.49
N VAL A 116 -14.90 5.66 -2.90
CA VAL A 116 -15.94 4.90 -3.59
C VAL A 116 -17.07 5.80 -4.11
N ARG A 117 -17.41 6.86 -3.37
CA ARG A 117 -18.43 7.86 -3.83
C ARG A 117 -18.04 8.63 -5.09
N GLN A 118 -16.78 8.60 -5.49
CA GLN A 118 -16.29 9.25 -6.71
C GLN A 118 -16.26 8.30 -7.91
N LEU A 119 -16.49 7.00 -7.67
CA LEU A 119 -16.55 6.02 -8.75
C LEU A 119 -17.83 6.21 -9.57
N PRO A 120 -17.76 6.07 -10.90
CA PRO A 120 -18.94 6.09 -11.74
C PRO A 120 -19.76 4.80 -11.53
N GLY A 121 -21.07 4.92 -11.68
CA GLY A 121 -22.01 3.80 -11.59
C GLY A 121 -22.89 3.85 -10.35
N GLU A 122 -24.00 3.10 -10.37
CA GLU A 122 -24.96 3.02 -9.27
C GLU A 122 -24.58 1.93 -8.26
N GLU A 123 -23.89 0.88 -8.74
CA GLU A 123 -23.44 -0.24 -7.90
C GLU A 123 -22.03 0.00 -7.36
N LEU A 124 -21.89 -0.15 -6.06
CA LEU A 124 -20.58 -0.05 -5.41
C LEU A 124 -19.82 -1.38 -5.59
N PRO A 125 -18.52 -1.32 -5.94
CA PRO A 125 -17.72 -2.53 -6.05
C PRO A 125 -17.53 -3.18 -4.68
N PRO A 126 -17.35 -4.50 -4.61
CA PRO A 126 -16.89 -5.13 -3.40
C PRO A 126 -15.52 -4.56 -3.01
N CYS A 127 -15.36 -4.26 -1.72
CA CYS A 127 -14.17 -3.60 -1.20
C CYS A 127 -13.59 -4.36 -0.02
N ARG A 128 -12.26 -4.26 0.16
CA ARG A 128 -11.58 -4.80 1.34
C ARG A 128 -10.43 -3.90 1.79
N PHE A 129 -10.02 -4.09 3.04
CA PHE A 129 -8.86 -3.42 3.62
C PHE A 129 -7.74 -4.43 3.82
N ASP A 130 -6.60 -4.14 3.22
CA ASP A 130 -5.41 -4.98 3.31
C ASP A 130 -4.29 -4.27 4.08
N ILE A 131 -3.42 -5.07 4.70
CA ILE A 131 -2.16 -4.59 5.27
C ILE A 131 -1.03 -5.29 4.52
N LEU A 132 -0.09 -4.50 4.01
CA LEU A 132 1.09 -5.02 3.33
C LEU A 132 2.36 -4.62 4.08
N SER A 133 2.94 -5.58 4.80
CA SER A 133 4.25 -5.40 5.44
C SER A 133 5.37 -5.60 4.43
N VAL A 134 6.28 -4.63 4.39
CA VAL A 134 7.48 -4.63 3.54
C VAL A 134 8.71 -4.60 4.43
N TYR A 135 9.49 -5.66 4.40
CA TYR A 135 10.72 -5.78 5.16
C TYR A 135 11.91 -5.32 4.32
N LEU A 136 12.53 -4.22 4.74
CA LEU A 136 13.73 -3.63 4.14
C LEU A 136 14.93 -3.82 5.08
N VAL A 137 15.26 -5.07 5.39
CA VAL A 137 16.36 -5.41 6.30
C VAL A 137 17.68 -5.24 5.55
N PRO A 138 18.65 -4.46 6.10
CA PRO A 138 19.95 -4.27 5.46
C PRO A 138 20.67 -5.60 5.17
N GLY A 139 21.17 -5.73 3.95
CA GLY A 139 21.90 -6.95 3.51
C GLY A 139 21.02 -8.15 3.19
N LYS A 140 19.69 -8.05 3.30
CA LYS A 140 18.75 -9.12 2.94
C LYS A 140 17.89 -8.75 1.73
N PRO A 141 17.35 -9.74 1.00
CA PRO A 141 16.30 -9.50 0.01
C PRO A 141 15.08 -8.84 0.65
N LYS A 142 14.30 -8.09 -0.16
CA LYS A 142 13.01 -7.54 0.29
C LYS A 142 12.01 -8.68 0.50
N GLU A 143 11.37 -8.69 1.65
CA GLU A 143 10.32 -9.65 1.98
C GLU A 143 8.97 -8.92 2.11
N PHE A 144 7.89 -9.64 1.79
CA PHE A 144 6.55 -9.09 1.77
C PHE A 144 5.60 -10.04 2.49
N MET A 145 4.80 -9.50 3.42
CA MET A 145 3.69 -10.21 4.04
C MET A 145 2.41 -9.43 3.75
N HIS A 146 1.51 -10.04 2.99
CA HIS A 146 0.26 -9.42 2.56
C HIS A 146 -0.90 -10.07 3.32
N PHE A 147 -1.57 -9.29 4.14
CA PHE A 147 -2.75 -9.66 4.90
C PHE A 147 -3.97 -9.10 4.18
N GLU A 148 -4.62 -9.95 3.41
CA GLU A 148 -5.85 -9.63 2.70
C GLU A 148 -7.02 -9.62 3.68
N ALA A 149 -7.97 -8.69 3.51
CA ALA A 149 -9.13 -8.51 4.40
C ALA A 149 -8.75 -8.40 5.90
N ALA A 150 -7.68 -7.66 6.19
CA ALA A 150 -7.11 -7.53 7.54
C ALA A 150 -8.09 -6.93 8.57
N PHE A 151 -9.11 -6.20 8.14
CA PHE A 151 -10.22 -5.72 8.97
C PHE A 151 -11.43 -5.35 8.11
N GLY A 152 -12.61 -5.43 8.73
CA GLY A 152 -13.89 -5.12 8.09
C GLY A 152 -14.28 -3.64 8.16
N TRP A 153 -15.46 -3.32 7.63
CA TRP A 153 -16.04 -1.98 7.56
C TRP A 153 -16.53 -1.45 8.90
N THR A 154 -16.99 -2.33 9.76
CA THR A 154 -17.43 -2.02 11.14
C THR A 154 -16.63 -2.84 12.13
N VAL A 155 -16.67 -2.42 13.40
CA VAL A 155 -16.06 -3.18 14.50
C VAL A 155 -16.99 -4.37 14.77
N GLY A 156 -16.65 -5.55 14.26
CA GLY A 156 -17.42 -6.79 14.46
C GLY A 156 -18.21 -7.31 13.27
N GLU A 157 -18.23 -6.62 12.12
CA GLU A 157 -18.89 -7.12 10.90
C GLU A 157 -17.88 -7.48 9.83
N GLU A 158 -17.82 -8.75 9.48
CA GLU A 158 -17.18 -9.25 8.28
C GLU A 158 -18.07 -8.90 7.08
N ASN A 159 -17.54 -8.06 6.18
CA ASN A 159 -18.00 -7.91 4.78
C ASN A 159 -19.51 -7.79 4.50
N GLU A 160 -20.23 -6.82 5.04
CA GLU A 160 -21.54 -6.47 4.46
C GLU A 160 -21.51 -5.03 3.91
N TRP A 161 -21.25 -4.94 2.59
CA TRP A 161 -21.77 -3.88 1.76
C TRP A 161 -23.13 -4.32 1.21
N ARG A 162 -24.18 -3.81 1.78
CA ARG A 162 -25.49 -3.70 1.11
C ARG A 162 -25.89 -2.23 1.08
#